data_8b7666338e81a2e13ff0b00641b2e702
#
_entry.id   8b7666338e81a2e13ff0b00641b2e702
#
_cell.length_a   1.000
_cell.length_b   1.000
_cell.length_c   1.000
_cell.angle_alpha   90.00
_cell.angle_beta   90.00
_cell.angle_gamma   90.00
#
_symmetry.space_group_name_H-M   'P 1'
#
loop_
_entity.id
_entity.type
_entity.pdbx_description
1 polymer ?
#
loop_
_entity_poly.entity_id
_entity_poly.type
_entity_poly.pdbx_seq_one_letter_code
_entity_poly.pdbx_strand_id
1 'polypeptide(L)'
;MNKAHILIIEDDDLQYEIYEEALGHYRLTRATKCSAVLKNLAADPPNLLVLDHVLAEGERGLDFLPEFKELLPHVPIIVISGALEVRQQMAALQGPRRAHYCLPKPLDLHELRATVATALAECGEAEVVRQFEALERSHRVDALDLFSRSTDRLSRQHRIVSMIGKSHERPNISALAREFKVARRTIIRDLQDLIRRGQLEPAIYPEWETALPDEAE
;
A
#
# COMPACT_ATOMS: atom_id res chain seq x y z
N MET A 1 10.16 1.12 -21.71
CA MET A 1 8.95 1.44 -20.94
C MET A 1 7.87 0.43 -21.28
N ASN A 2 7.27 -0.23 -20.30
CA ASN A 2 6.13 -1.11 -20.57
C ASN A 2 4.95 -0.25 -21.00
N LYS A 3 4.30 -0.63 -22.10
CA LYS A 3 3.07 0.02 -22.55
C LYS A 3 1.95 -0.26 -21.54
N ALA A 4 1.11 0.75 -21.23
CA ALA A 4 -0.06 0.54 -20.40
C ALA A 4 -0.99 -0.52 -21.03
N HIS A 5 -1.53 -1.40 -20.19
CA HIS A 5 -2.41 -2.49 -20.61
C HIS A 5 -3.86 -2.04 -20.51
N ILE A 6 -4.58 -2.07 -21.62
CA ILE A 6 -6.01 -1.76 -21.71
C ILE A 6 -6.76 -3.03 -22.09
N LEU A 7 -7.70 -3.43 -21.24
CA LEU A 7 -8.64 -4.50 -21.54
C LEU A 7 -9.90 -3.88 -22.14
N ILE A 8 -10.31 -4.37 -23.30
CA ILE A 8 -11.51 -3.93 -24.02
C ILE A 8 -12.50 -5.09 -24.05
N ILE A 9 -13.70 -4.87 -23.52
CA ILE A 9 -14.81 -5.82 -23.57
C ILE A 9 -15.79 -5.31 -24.61
N GLU A 10 -15.74 -5.93 -25.79
CA GLU A 10 -16.51 -5.57 -26.98
C GLU A 10 -16.70 -6.82 -27.84
N ASP A 11 -17.92 -7.18 -28.19
CA ASP A 11 -18.25 -8.35 -28.99
C ASP A 11 -18.27 -8.07 -30.49
N ASP A 12 -18.55 -6.83 -30.91
CA ASP A 12 -18.54 -6.41 -32.30
C ASP A 12 -17.09 -6.24 -32.82
N ASP A 13 -16.76 -6.98 -33.91
CA ASP A 13 -15.44 -6.95 -34.52
C ASP A 13 -15.12 -5.60 -35.16
N LEU A 14 -16.10 -4.97 -35.83
CA LEU A 14 -15.90 -3.67 -36.48
C LEU A 14 -15.68 -2.57 -35.43
N GLN A 15 -16.41 -2.63 -34.31
CA GLN A 15 -16.23 -1.70 -33.22
C GLN A 15 -14.87 -1.88 -32.55
N TYR A 16 -14.42 -3.13 -32.44
CA TYR A 16 -13.10 -3.39 -31.89
C TYR A 16 -11.95 -2.89 -32.78
N GLU A 17 -12.05 -3.02 -34.12
CA GLU A 17 -11.10 -2.45 -35.07
C GLU A 17 -10.94 -0.93 -34.87
N ILE A 18 -12.04 -0.22 -34.58
CA ILE A 18 -12.01 1.21 -34.27
C ILE A 18 -11.20 1.50 -33.00
N TYR A 19 -11.31 0.67 -31.97
CA TYR A 19 -10.49 0.80 -30.77
C TYR A 19 -9.00 0.50 -31.04
N GLU A 20 -8.69 -0.51 -31.87
CA GLU A 20 -7.32 -0.81 -32.26
C GLU A 20 -6.67 0.36 -33.01
N GLU A 21 -7.39 1.01 -33.92
CA GLU A 21 -6.90 2.20 -34.61
C GLU A 21 -6.68 3.37 -33.65
N ALA A 22 -7.60 3.59 -32.70
CA ALA A 22 -7.52 4.69 -31.77
C ALA A 22 -6.44 4.51 -30.70
N LEU A 23 -6.27 3.28 -30.19
CA LEU A 23 -5.51 2.96 -28.96
C LEU A 23 -4.32 2.03 -29.19
N GLY A 24 -3.96 1.69 -30.44
CA GLY A 24 -2.91 0.70 -30.77
C GLY A 24 -1.50 1.01 -30.27
N HIS A 25 -1.27 2.20 -29.74
CA HIS A 25 -0.03 2.53 -29.06
C HIS A 25 0.07 1.99 -27.63
N TYR A 26 -1.06 1.52 -27.05
CA TYR A 26 -1.13 0.76 -25.80
C TYR A 26 -1.02 -0.75 -26.04
N ARG A 27 -0.90 -1.56 -24.97
CA ARG A 27 -1.09 -3.01 -25.03
C ARG A 27 -2.58 -3.30 -24.92
N LEU A 28 -3.19 -3.75 -25.98
CA LEU A 28 -4.62 -4.06 -26.00
C LEU A 28 -4.85 -5.56 -25.78
N THR A 29 -5.87 -5.88 -25.02
CA THR A 29 -6.43 -7.23 -24.89
C THR A 29 -7.94 -7.14 -25.10
N ARG A 30 -8.50 -8.00 -25.95
CA ARG A 30 -9.93 -8.07 -26.20
C ARG A 30 -10.58 -9.20 -25.44
N ALA A 31 -11.78 -8.96 -24.99
CA ALA A 31 -12.74 -9.98 -24.56
C ALA A 31 -14.11 -9.68 -25.17
N THR A 32 -14.89 -10.71 -25.42
CA THR A 32 -16.25 -10.57 -26.01
C THR A 32 -17.35 -10.72 -24.97
N LYS A 33 -17.02 -11.13 -23.73
CA LYS A 33 -17.96 -11.35 -22.63
C LYS A 33 -17.35 -10.95 -21.29
N CYS A 34 -18.13 -10.30 -20.45
CA CYS A 34 -17.74 -9.95 -19.08
C CYS A 34 -17.48 -11.19 -18.23
N SER A 35 -18.36 -12.18 -18.31
CA SER A 35 -18.29 -13.43 -17.55
C SER A 35 -17.01 -14.24 -17.80
N ALA A 36 -16.42 -14.15 -19.00
CA ALA A 36 -15.17 -14.82 -19.34
C ALA A 36 -13.95 -14.10 -18.71
N VAL A 37 -14.01 -12.78 -18.64
CA VAL A 37 -12.95 -11.93 -18.11
C VAL A 37 -12.75 -12.13 -16.60
N LEU A 38 -13.84 -12.17 -15.84
CA LEU A 38 -13.81 -12.26 -14.39
C LEU A 38 -12.98 -13.43 -13.85
N LYS A 39 -12.93 -14.54 -14.58
CA LYS A 39 -12.19 -15.74 -14.18
C LYS A 39 -10.67 -15.57 -14.17
N ASN A 40 -10.13 -14.69 -15.01
CA ASN A 40 -8.69 -14.55 -15.26
C ASN A 40 -8.13 -13.17 -14.92
N LEU A 41 -8.99 -12.24 -14.50
CA LEU A 41 -8.65 -10.84 -14.31
C LEU A 41 -7.54 -10.57 -13.29
N ALA A 42 -7.47 -11.42 -12.26
CA ALA A 42 -6.46 -11.29 -11.21
C ALA A 42 -5.05 -11.70 -11.66
N ALA A 43 -4.92 -12.51 -12.71
CA ALA A 43 -3.62 -13.00 -13.18
C ALA A 43 -2.86 -11.97 -14.03
N ASP A 44 -3.55 -11.15 -14.81
CA ASP A 44 -2.98 -10.07 -15.63
C ASP A 44 -3.88 -8.82 -15.56
N PRO A 45 -3.85 -8.09 -14.44
CA PRO A 45 -4.74 -6.94 -14.24
C PRO A 45 -4.42 -5.82 -15.24
N PRO A 46 -5.44 -5.25 -15.89
CA PRO A 46 -5.24 -4.13 -16.80
C PRO A 46 -4.99 -2.82 -16.02
N ASN A 47 -4.41 -1.84 -16.71
CA ASN A 47 -4.30 -0.48 -16.18
C ASN A 47 -5.58 0.32 -16.42
N LEU A 48 -6.42 -0.09 -17.38
CA LEU A 48 -7.69 0.53 -17.72
C LEU A 48 -8.62 -0.50 -18.36
N LEU A 49 -9.91 -0.44 -18.04
CA LEU A 49 -10.97 -1.25 -18.64
C LEU A 49 -11.88 -0.36 -19.51
N VAL A 50 -12.04 -0.73 -20.77
CA VAL A 50 -13.09 -0.19 -21.66
C VAL A 50 -14.19 -1.25 -21.75
N LEU A 51 -15.42 -0.85 -21.44
CA LEU A 51 -16.55 -1.76 -21.29
C LEU A 51 -17.72 -1.31 -22.14
N ASP A 52 -18.06 -2.10 -23.16
CA ASP A 52 -19.36 -1.88 -23.83
C ASP A 52 -20.52 -2.27 -22.89
N HIS A 53 -21.56 -1.48 -22.93
CA HIS A 53 -22.76 -1.75 -22.16
C HIS A 53 -23.60 -2.88 -22.74
N VAL A 54 -23.70 -2.97 -24.05
CA VAL A 54 -24.56 -3.94 -24.74
C VAL A 54 -23.69 -4.94 -25.47
N LEU A 55 -23.61 -6.13 -24.92
CA LEU A 55 -22.85 -7.25 -25.47
C LEU A 55 -23.75 -8.33 -26.03
N ALA A 56 -23.19 -9.27 -26.81
CA ALA A 56 -23.93 -10.41 -27.37
C ALA A 56 -24.60 -11.24 -26.27
N GLU A 57 -25.62 -12.00 -26.72
CA GLU A 57 -26.39 -12.90 -25.86
C GLU A 57 -27.16 -12.19 -24.72
N GLY A 58 -27.35 -10.86 -24.83
CA GLY A 58 -28.06 -10.08 -23.82
C GLY A 58 -27.29 -9.72 -22.58
N GLU A 59 -25.98 -9.95 -22.57
CA GLU A 59 -25.08 -9.52 -21.47
C GLU A 59 -25.01 -7.98 -21.44
N ARG A 60 -25.14 -7.41 -20.25
CA ARG A 60 -25.05 -5.95 -20.06
C ARG A 60 -23.82 -5.62 -19.22
N GLY A 61 -22.88 -4.88 -19.81
CA GLY A 61 -21.62 -4.53 -19.13
C GLY A 61 -21.80 -3.86 -17.77
N LEU A 62 -22.84 -3.01 -17.62
CA LEU A 62 -23.11 -2.32 -16.35
C LEU A 62 -23.51 -3.27 -15.21
N ASP A 63 -24.10 -4.43 -15.50
CA ASP A 63 -24.50 -5.40 -14.49
C ASP A 63 -23.26 -6.02 -13.80
N PHE A 64 -22.12 -6.06 -14.52
CA PHE A 64 -20.83 -6.57 -14.03
C PHE A 64 -19.92 -5.49 -13.40
N LEU A 65 -20.33 -4.22 -13.45
CA LEU A 65 -19.54 -3.13 -12.91
C LEU A 65 -19.19 -3.28 -11.42
N PRO A 66 -20.12 -3.73 -10.54
CA PRO A 66 -19.81 -3.98 -9.14
C PRO A 66 -18.70 -5.02 -8.94
N GLU A 67 -18.75 -6.13 -9.71
CA GLU A 67 -17.76 -7.22 -9.62
C GLU A 67 -16.40 -6.79 -10.15
N PHE A 68 -16.35 -6.05 -11.27
CA PHE A 68 -15.12 -5.44 -11.75
C PHE A 68 -14.50 -4.49 -10.72
N LYS A 69 -15.31 -3.69 -10.05
CA LYS A 69 -14.83 -2.77 -9.02
C LYS A 69 -14.39 -3.46 -7.73
N GLU A 70 -14.93 -4.62 -7.43
CA GLU A 70 -14.48 -5.45 -6.31
C GLU A 70 -13.11 -6.09 -6.60
N LEU A 71 -12.92 -6.62 -7.81
CA LEU A 71 -11.66 -7.25 -8.25
C LEU A 71 -10.58 -6.21 -8.59
N LEU A 72 -10.98 -5.08 -9.14
CA LEU A 72 -10.10 -4.01 -9.64
C LEU A 72 -10.49 -2.65 -9.01
N PRO A 73 -10.39 -2.46 -7.69
CA PRO A 73 -10.89 -1.25 -7.01
C PRO A 73 -10.23 0.04 -7.48
N HIS A 74 -9.05 -0.06 -8.07
CA HIS A 74 -8.22 1.07 -8.45
C HIS A 74 -8.11 1.29 -9.96
N VAL A 75 -8.57 0.33 -10.76
CA VAL A 75 -8.51 0.42 -12.21
C VAL A 75 -9.65 1.30 -12.72
N PRO A 76 -9.37 2.32 -13.54
CA PRO A 76 -10.41 3.13 -14.15
C PRO A 76 -11.20 2.30 -15.14
N ILE A 77 -12.53 2.53 -15.17
CA ILE A 77 -13.46 1.89 -16.08
C ILE A 77 -14.12 2.97 -16.90
N ILE A 78 -14.02 2.86 -18.25
CA ILE A 78 -14.72 3.68 -19.21
C ILE A 78 -15.85 2.83 -19.78
N VAL A 79 -17.08 3.22 -19.53
CA VAL A 79 -18.25 2.57 -20.12
C VAL A 79 -18.60 3.24 -21.44
N ILE A 80 -18.80 2.44 -22.49
CA ILE A 80 -19.24 2.93 -23.80
C ILE A 80 -20.64 2.42 -24.06
N SER A 81 -21.54 3.30 -24.51
CA SER A 81 -22.92 2.92 -24.69
C SER A 81 -23.61 3.68 -25.81
N GLY A 82 -24.38 2.95 -26.60
CA GLY A 82 -25.38 3.52 -27.49
C GLY A 82 -26.51 4.12 -26.66
N ALA A 83 -27.58 4.60 -27.20
CA ALA A 83 -28.72 5.28 -26.56
C ALA A 83 -29.04 4.77 -25.13
N LEU A 84 -28.13 4.98 -24.19
CA LEU A 84 -28.34 4.68 -22.80
C LEU A 84 -29.41 5.63 -22.27
N GLU A 85 -30.34 5.09 -21.56
CA GLU A 85 -31.19 5.93 -20.75
C GLU A 85 -30.30 6.73 -19.81
N VAL A 86 -30.42 8.04 -19.84
CA VAL A 86 -29.60 8.99 -19.02
C VAL A 86 -29.55 8.57 -17.55
N ARG A 87 -30.63 7.96 -17.05
CA ARG A 87 -30.70 7.42 -15.68
C ARG A 87 -29.72 6.28 -15.41
N GLN A 88 -29.50 5.39 -16.36
CA GLN A 88 -28.52 4.29 -16.20
C GLN A 88 -27.09 4.81 -16.23
N GLN A 89 -26.80 5.79 -17.09
CA GLN A 89 -25.50 6.48 -17.10
C GLN A 89 -25.23 7.16 -15.75
N MET A 90 -26.21 7.90 -15.23
CA MET A 90 -26.10 8.57 -13.95
C MET A 90 -25.90 7.57 -12.81
N ALA A 91 -26.61 6.44 -12.81
CA ALA A 91 -26.43 5.39 -11.82
C ALA A 91 -25.03 4.75 -11.87
N ALA A 92 -24.50 4.53 -13.08
CA ALA A 92 -23.14 4.01 -13.25
C ALA A 92 -22.05 4.97 -12.78
N LEU A 93 -22.35 6.27 -12.77
CA LEU A 93 -21.42 7.33 -12.29
C LEU A 93 -21.59 7.67 -10.80
N GLN A 94 -22.58 7.10 -10.11
CA GLN A 94 -22.83 7.35 -8.70
C GLN A 94 -22.25 6.26 -7.79
N GLY A 95 -21.76 6.65 -6.61
CA GLY A 95 -21.30 5.74 -5.57
C GLY A 95 -19.87 5.19 -5.73
N PRO A 96 -19.40 4.38 -4.79
CA PRO A 96 -18.02 3.89 -4.73
C PRO A 96 -17.69 2.85 -5.81
N ARG A 97 -18.72 2.21 -6.39
CA ARG A 97 -18.59 1.20 -7.46
C ARG A 97 -18.90 1.78 -8.84
N ARG A 98 -18.79 3.09 -8.97
CA ARG A 98 -19.08 3.81 -10.22
C ARG A 98 -18.03 3.55 -11.32
N ALA A 99 -18.43 3.64 -12.59
CA ALA A 99 -17.49 3.86 -13.68
C ALA A 99 -16.84 5.23 -13.53
N HIS A 100 -15.61 5.39 -14.01
CA HIS A 100 -14.92 6.68 -13.98
C HIS A 100 -15.47 7.61 -15.06
N TYR A 101 -15.70 7.04 -16.24
CA TYR A 101 -16.17 7.78 -17.41
C TYR A 101 -17.26 6.99 -18.17
N CYS A 102 -18.12 7.71 -18.88
CA CYS A 102 -19.10 7.14 -19.76
C CYS A 102 -19.11 7.89 -21.09
N LEU A 103 -18.85 7.20 -22.18
CA LEU A 103 -18.83 7.75 -23.53
C LEU A 103 -20.02 7.27 -24.34
N PRO A 104 -20.68 8.17 -25.12
CA PRO A 104 -21.82 7.80 -25.97
C PRO A 104 -21.37 7.11 -27.26
N LYS A 105 -22.23 6.25 -27.83
CA LYS A 105 -22.14 5.82 -29.24
C LYS A 105 -23.06 6.72 -30.09
N PRO A 106 -22.65 7.19 -31.28
CA PRO A 106 -21.42 6.89 -31.99
C PRO A 106 -20.19 7.50 -31.31
N LEU A 107 -19.13 6.71 -31.27
CA LEU A 107 -17.92 7.05 -30.49
C LEU A 107 -17.05 8.09 -31.24
N ASP A 108 -16.71 9.19 -30.58
CA ASP A 108 -15.71 10.11 -31.05
C ASP A 108 -14.30 9.60 -30.63
N LEU A 109 -13.45 9.31 -31.63
CA LEU A 109 -12.13 8.77 -31.39
C LEU A 109 -11.19 9.76 -30.68
N HIS A 110 -11.39 11.05 -30.89
CA HIS A 110 -10.61 12.07 -30.21
C HIS A 110 -10.98 12.12 -28.71
N GLU A 111 -12.27 12.09 -28.42
CA GLU A 111 -12.80 12.04 -27.06
C GLU A 111 -12.36 10.74 -26.34
N LEU A 112 -12.41 9.60 -27.03
CA LEU A 112 -11.91 8.33 -26.48
C LEU A 112 -10.42 8.41 -26.09
N ARG A 113 -9.57 8.90 -27.00
CA ARG A 113 -8.13 9.06 -26.74
C ARG A 113 -7.84 9.98 -25.55
N ALA A 114 -8.53 11.12 -25.51
CA ALA A 114 -8.41 12.08 -24.42
C ALA A 114 -8.85 11.50 -23.09
N THR A 115 -10.00 10.81 -23.06
CA THR A 115 -10.54 10.19 -21.85
C THR A 115 -9.63 9.06 -21.33
N VAL A 116 -9.12 8.21 -22.24
CA VAL A 116 -8.17 7.14 -21.87
C VAL A 116 -6.88 7.72 -21.28
N ALA A 117 -6.32 8.75 -21.92
CA ALA A 117 -5.08 9.40 -21.41
C ALA A 117 -5.30 10.02 -20.02
N THR A 118 -6.43 10.72 -19.84
CA THR A 118 -6.79 11.33 -18.54
C THR A 118 -6.98 10.27 -17.46
N ALA A 119 -7.74 9.22 -17.75
CA ALA A 119 -8.02 8.14 -16.80
C ALA A 119 -6.74 7.41 -16.35
N LEU A 120 -5.80 7.17 -17.27
CA LEU A 120 -4.52 6.56 -16.95
C LEU A 120 -3.63 7.49 -16.13
N ALA A 121 -3.62 8.80 -16.40
CA ALA A 121 -2.84 9.79 -15.65
C ALA A 121 -3.37 9.91 -14.21
N GLU A 122 -4.67 10.06 -14.02
CA GLU A 122 -5.30 10.16 -12.70
C GLU A 122 -5.07 8.90 -11.85
N CYS A 123 -5.08 7.73 -12.47
CA CYS A 123 -4.80 6.47 -11.77
C CYS A 123 -3.33 6.39 -11.33
N GLY A 124 -2.41 6.86 -12.16
CA GLY A 124 -0.98 6.92 -11.83
C GLY A 124 -0.71 7.86 -10.65
N GLU A 125 -1.32 9.02 -10.63
CA GLU A 125 -1.20 9.98 -9.51
C GLU A 125 -1.78 9.41 -8.21
N ALA A 126 -2.95 8.81 -8.26
CA ALA A 126 -3.58 8.19 -7.10
C ALA A 126 -2.76 7.02 -6.55
N GLU A 127 -2.06 6.27 -7.40
CA GLU A 127 -1.15 5.19 -6.97
C GLU A 127 0.09 5.75 -6.27
N VAL A 128 0.69 6.81 -6.80
CA VAL A 128 1.84 7.48 -6.17
C VAL A 128 1.47 8.02 -4.79
N VAL A 129 0.32 8.68 -4.67
CA VAL A 129 -0.17 9.19 -3.38
C VAL A 129 -0.37 8.05 -2.37
N ARG A 130 -0.97 6.94 -2.78
CA ARG A 130 -1.18 5.76 -1.91
C ARG A 130 0.13 5.11 -1.48
N GLN A 131 1.10 4.99 -2.38
CA GLN A 131 2.43 4.48 -2.03
C GLN A 131 3.13 5.39 -1.03
N PHE A 132 3.02 6.70 -1.22
CA PHE A 132 3.56 7.68 -0.28
C PHE A 132 2.90 7.60 1.09
N GLU A 133 1.58 7.54 1.17
CA GLU A 133 0.84 7.37 2.42
C GLU A 133 1.13 6.04 3.12
N ALA A 134 1.33 4.97 2.36
CA ALA A 134 1.72 3.66 2.91
C ALA A 134 3.13 3.72 3.51
N LEU A 135 4.06 4.41 2.82
CA LEU A 135 5.42 4.63 3.30
C LEU A 135 5.43 5.46 4.58
N GLU A 136 4.67 6.56 4.63
CA GLU A 136 4.53 7.38 5.84
C GLU A 136 3.95 6.60 7.02
N ARG A 137 2.95 5.77 6.79
CA ARG A 137 2.39 4.90 7.82
C ARG A 137 3.41 3.90 8.35
N SER A 138 4.21 3.29 7.47
CA SER A 138 5.29 2.37 7.85
C SER A 138 6.33 3.09 8.71
N HIS A 139 6.80 4.26 8.30
CA HIS A 139 7.75 5.06 9.06
C HIS A 139 7.22 5.48 10.45
N ARG A 140 5.93 5.80 10.57
CA ARG A 140 5.31 6.13 11.85
C ARG A 140 5.26 4.92 12.78
N VAL A 141 4.97 3.74 12.26
CA VAL A 141 4.96 2.48 13.05
C VAL A 141 6.36 2.17 13.54
N ASP A 142 7.37 2.27 12.67
CA ASP A 142 8.77 2.04 13.04
C ASP A 142 9.27 3.06 14.08
N ALA A 143 8.89 4.34 13.93
CA ALA A 143 9.23 5.39 14.89
C ALA A 143 8.56 5.17 16.26
N LEU A 144 7.29 4.75 16.28
CA LEU A 144 6.58 4.43 17.51
C LEU A 144 7.19 3.21 18.22
N ASP A 145 7.58 2.19 17.47
CA ASP A 145 8.22 0.97 18.00
C ASP A 145 9.60 1.28 18.58
N LEU A 146 10.39 2.11 17.91
CA LEU A 146 11.67 2.61 18.41
C LEU A 146 11.49 3.47 19.67
N PHE A 147 10.46 4.33 19.68
CA PHE A 147 10.14 5.17 20.83
C PHE A 147 9.71 4.35 22.04
N SER A 148 8.84 3.34 21.83
CA SER A 148 8.42 2.40 22.87
C SER A 148 9.62 1.66 23.47
N ARG A 149 10.48 1.09 22.63
CA ARG A 149 11.72 0.39 23.10
C ARG A 149 12.67 1.30 23.86
N SER A 150 12.80 2.55 23.44
CA SER A 150 13.64 3.53 24.15
C SER A 150 13.04 3.92 25.49
N THR A 151 11.73 4.09 25.57
CA THR A 151 10.99 4.40 26.81
C THR A 151 11.09 3.24 27.80
N ASP A 152 10.91 2.01 27.35
CA ASP A 152 11.05 0.81 28.16
C ASP A 152 12.47 0.67 28.72
N ARG A 153 13.49 1.00 27.93
CA ARG A 153 14.89 1.01 28.35
C ARG A 153 15.14 2.05 29.43
N LEU A 154 14.71 3.30 29.21
CA LEU A 154 14.88 4.39 30.17
C LEU A 154 14.16 4.11 31.49
N SER A 155 12.92 3.62 31.43
CA SER A 155 12.15 3.23 32.59
C SER A 155 12.84 2.12 33.39
N ARG A 156 13.39 1.11 32.71
CA ARG A 156 14.15 0.04 33.34
C ARG A 156 15.47 0.56 33.99
N GLN A 157 16.22 1.39 33.29
CA GLN A 157 17.45 2.01 33.79
C GLN A 157 17.17 2.85 35.03
N HIS A 158 16.11 3.66 35.04
CA HIS A 158 15.74 4.47 36.22
C HIS A 158 15.41 3.58 37.44
N ARG A 159 14.66 2.47 37.22
CA ARG A 159 14.40 1.52 38.32
C ARG A 159 15.64 0.83 38.82
N ILE A 160 16.59 0.45 37.96
CA ILE A 160 17.86 -0.13 38.33
C ILE A 160 18.66 0.84 39.26
N VAL A 161 18.79 2.11 38.89
CA VAL A 161 19.45 3.14 39.70
C VAL A 161 18.76 3.28 41.06
N SER A 162 17.44 3.34 41.11
CA SER A 162 16.68 3.43 42.35
C SER A 162 16.86 2.20 43.28
N MET A 163 17.02 1.01 42.71
CA MET A 163 17.26 -0.21 43.51
C MET A 163 18.66 -0.26 44.09
N ILE A 164 19.66 0.08 43.27
CA ILE A 164 21.08 0.08 43.71
C ILE A 164 21.31 1.18 44.75
N GLY A 165 20.77 2.39 44.54
CA GLY A 165 20.91 3.50 45.49
C GLY A 165 20.29 3.24 46.86
N LYS A 166 19.37 2.27 46.99
CA LYS A 166 18.77 1.86 48.27
C LYS A 166 19.55 0.79 49.00
N SER A 167 20.26 -0.10 48.29
CA SER A 167 20.88 -1.29 48.89
C SER A 167 22.38 -1.16 49.14
N HIS A 168 23.09 -0.26 48.50
CA HIS A 168 24.54 -0.10 48.51
C HIS A 168 25.33 -1.41 48.23
N GLU A 169 24.61 -2.48 47.82
CA GLU A 169 25.16 -3.77 47.49
C GLU A 169 25.28 -3.97 45.98
N ARG A 170 26.28 -4.75 45.57
CA ARG A 170 26.48 -5.13 44.19
C ARG A 170 25.24 -5.87 43.66
N PRO A 171 24.55 -5.37 42.65
CA PRO A 171 23.31 -5.97 42.13
C PRO A 171 23.58 -7.31 41.44
N ASN A 172 22.74 -8.30 41.72
CA ASN A 172 22.80 -9.57 41.04
C ASN A 172 22.16 -9.47 39.66
N ILE A 173 22.98 -9.52 38.58
CA ILE A 173 22.56 -9.41 37.19
C ILE A 173 21.45 -10.44 36.85
N SER A 174 21.56 -11.66 37.38
CA SER A 174 20.57 -12.70 37.12
C SER A 174 19.23 -12.44 37.82
N ALA A 175 19.25 -11.81 38.98
CA ALA A 175 18.05 -11.39 39.70
C ALA A 175 17.35 -10.24 38.96
N LEU A 176 18.10 -9.23 38.55
CA LEU A 176 17.59 -8.11 37.73
C LEU A 176 17.02 -8.59 36.39
N ALA A 177 17.72 -9.51 35.71
CA ALA A 177 17.22 -10.06 34.44
C ALA A 177 15.86 -10.78 34.58
N ARG A 178 15.66 -11.50 35.68
CA ARG A 178 14.37 -12.14 36.00
C ARG A 178 13.28 -11.14 36.37
N GLU A 179 13.61 -10.14 37.18
CA GLU A 179 12.67 -9.11 37.61
C GLU A 179 12.16 -8.28 36.42
N PHE A 180 13.05 -7.85 35.53
CA PHE A 180 12.68 -7.07 34.35
C PHE A 180 12.26 -7.91 33.14
N LYS A 181 12.27 -9.25 33.27
CA LYS A 181 11.92 -10.20 32.18
C LYS A 181 12.72 -9.96 30.89
N VAL A 182 14.01 -9.67 31.02
CA VAL A 182 14.92 -9.44 29.90
C VAL A 182 16.14 -10.35 29.98
N ALA A 183 16.89 -10.47 28.88
CA ALA A 183 18.11 -11.25 28.87
C ALA A 183 19.21 -10.60 29.76
N ARG A 184 20.08 -11.41 30.38
CA ARG A 184 21.22 -10.93 31.18
C ARG A 184 22.09 -9.92 30.43
N ARG A 185 22.30 -10.14 29.12
CA ARG A 185 23.06 -9.22 28.25
C ARG A 185 22.42 -7.83 28.21
N THR A 186 21.08 -7.73 28.24
CA THR A 186 20.37 -6.45 28.28
C THR A 186 20.66 -5.69 29.57
N ILE A 187 20.63 -6.37 30.71
CA ILE A 187 20.97 -5.76 32.02
C ILE A 187 22.44 -5.30 32.04
N ILE A 188 23.36 -6.10 31.52
CA ILE A 188 24.77 -5.73 31.43
C ILE A 188 24.95 -4.43 30.65
N ARG A 189 24.31 -4.32 29.46
CA ARG A 189 24.36 -3.10 28.65
C ARG A 189 23.75 -1.90 29.36
N ASP A 190 22.65 -2.10 30.06
CA ASP A 190 22.00 -1.01 30.82
C ASP A 190 22.93 -0.51 31.97
N LEU A 191 23.54 -1.41 32.70
CA LEU A 191 24.47 -1.06 33.76
C LEU A 191 25.71 -0.35 33.21
N GLN A 192 26.32 -0.83 32.12
CA GLN A 192 27.43 -0.19 31.45
C GLN A 192 27.09 1.24 30.99
N ASP A 193 25.90 1.43 30.42
CA ASP A 193 25.44 2.77 30.02
C ASP A 193 25.21 3.70 31.20
N LEU A 194 24.67 3.19 32.31
CA LEU A 194 24.47 3.97 33.53
C LEU A 194 25.80 4.40 34.17
N ILE A 195 26.81 3.52 34.18
CA ILE A 195 28.17 3.85 34.62
C ILE A 195 28.81 4.89 33.70
N ARG A 196 28.71 4.70 32.37
CA ARG A 196 29.25 5.66 31.38
C ARG A 196 28.66 7.05 31.53
N ARG A 197 27.37 7.14 31.89
CA ARG A 197 26.67 8.41 32.13
C ARG A 197 26.88 9.00 33.54
N GLY A 198 27.69 8.37 34.37
CA GLY A 198 27.93 8.81 35.75
C GLY A 198 26.72 8.66 36.68
N GLN A 199 25.72 7.84 36.30
CA GLN A 199 24.54 7.58 37.14
C GLN A 199 24.73 6.41 38.10
N LEU A 200 25.78 5.60 37.92
CA LEU A 200 26.24 4.57 38.82
C LEU A 200 27.76 4.66 38.96
N GLU A 201 28.27 4.38 40.16
CA GLU A 201 29.72 4.39 40.43
C GLU A 201 30.41 3.20 39.73
N PRO A 202 31.55 3.42 39.04
CA PRO A 202 32.32 2.34 38.41
C PRO A 202 32.73 1.23 39.40
N ALA A 203 32.96 1.58 40.67
CA ALA A 203 33.29 0.66 41.74
C ALA A 203 32.29 -0.48 41.97
N ILE A 204 31.06 -0.34 41.48
CA ILE A 204 30.02 -1.39 41.52
C ILE A 204 30.43 -2.59 40.67
N TYR A 205 31.15 -2.35 39.54
CA TYR A 205 31.67 -3.38 38.64
C TYR A 205 33.09 -3.02 38.18
N PRO A 206 34.08 -3.12 39.06
CA PRO A 206 35.46 -2.73 38.75
C PRO A 206 36.09 -3.55 37.62
N GLU A 207 35.58 -4.75 37.37
CA GLU A 207 35.99 -5.64 36.25
C GLU A 207 35.69 -5.05 34.86
N TRP A 208 34.84 -4.01 34.76
CA TRP A 208 34.47 -3.40 33.51
C TRP A 208 35.25 -2.12 33.18
N GLU A 209 36.03 -1.57 34.13
CA GLU A 209 36.93 -0.45 33.86
C GLU A 209 38.04 -0.81 32.85
N THR A 210 38.44 -2.09 32.83
CA THR A 210 39.49 -2.58 31.91
C THR A 210 38.99 -2.95 30.53
N ALA A 211 37.68 -2.89 30.28
CA ALA A 211 37.05 -3.32 29.02
C ALA A 211 36.53 -2.15 28.16
N LEU A 212 36.83 -0.90 28.51
CA LEU A 212 36.53 0.23 27.63
C LEU A 212 37.64 0.29 26.56
N PRO A 213 37.32 0.23 25.25
CA PRO A 213 38.33 0.48 24.22
C PRO A 213 38.81 1.92 24.39
N ASP A 214 40.13 2.10 24.42
CA ASP A 214 40.77 3.40 24.30
C ASP A 214 40.14 4.14 23.11
N GLU A 215 39.65 5.36 23.33
CA GLU A 215 39.32 6.29 22.28
C GLU A 215 40.60 6.52 21.47
N ALA A 216 40.69 5.84 20.33
CA ALA A 216 41.73 6.12 19.37
C ALA A 216 41.41 7.48 18.70
N GLU A 217 42.45 8.35 18.78
CA GLU A 217 42.60 9.67 18.18
C GLU A 217 42.03 9.83 16.77
#